data_1dd74c15f5004df761104475c85a542a
#
_entry.id   1dd74c15f5004df761104475c85a542a
#
_cell.length_a   1.000
_cell.length_b   1.000
_cell.length_c   1.000
_cell.angle_alpha   90.00
_cell.angle_beta   90.00
_cell.angle_gamma   90.00
#
_symmetry.space_group_name_H-M   'P 1'
#
loop_
_entity.id
_entity.type
_entity.pdbx_description
1 polymer ?
#
loop_
_entity_poly.entity_id
_entity_poly.type
_entity_poly.pdbx_seq_one_letter_code
_entity_poly.pdbx_strand_id
1 'polypeptide(L)'
;MNPISRQEQQQRKIKTQPGFLAALDQSGGSTPKALAAYGIKEGAWSNDEQMFALVHQMRARIITTPCFNGDRILGAILFEGTMDRDIEGQPTSDYLWSKQRVVPFLKVDKGLADERDGVHLMKPMPDLPALLKRANAKGIFGTKMRSVINQANLAGIKAIVQQQFEVAEEILAAGLVPIIEPEVDIHCPEKAGAEALLKAAINEKLNTLPAKQVVMLKLTLPEQNDFYSEFVKHPKVLKVVALSGGYSLAEANKRLFRNHSVVASFSRALVEGLSAQQSGPEFDAQLDSVIQSIYEASIT
;
A
#
# COMPACT_ATOMS: atom_id res chain seq x y z
N MET A 1 10.71 10.44 31.85
CA MET A 1 10.17 10.58 30.48
C MET A 1 9.10 9.51 30.30
N ASN A 2 7.90 9.88 29.91
CA ASN A 2 6.88 8.88 29.60
C ASN A 2 7.36 8.02 28.42
N PRO A 3 7.14 6.71 28.43
CA PRO A 3 7.51 5.86 27.31
C PRO A 3 6.77 6.31 26.05
N ILE A 4 7.51 6.40 24.95
CA ILE A 4 6.96 6.76 23.63
C ILE A 4 5.92 5.72 23.24
N SER A 5 4.71 6.14 22.86
CA SER A 5 3.61 5.24 22.48
C SER A 5 3.98 4.38 21.26
N ARG A 6 3.29 3.22 21.09
CA ARG A 6 3.46 2.36 19.90
C ARG A 6 3.27 3.16 18.61
N GLN A 7 2.23 3.98 18.55
CA GLN A 7 1.90 4.79 17.38
C GLN A 7 3.01 5.81 17.06
N GLU A 8 3.56 6.48 18.07
CA GLU A 8 4.68 7.41 17.86
C GLU A 8 5.95 6.69 17.39
N GLN A 9 6.24 5.49 17.91
CA GLN A 9 7.35 4.66 17.43
C GLN A 9 7.17 4.27 15.96
N GLN A 10 5.96 3.85 15.58
CA GLN A 10 5.60 3.50 14.21
C GLN A 10 5.70 4.71 13.27
N GLN A 11 5.17 5.85 13.68
CA GLN A 11 5.25 7.08 12.90
C GLN A 11 6.70 7.53 12.70
N ARG A 12 7.51 7.48 13.76
CA ARG A 12 8.94 7.79 13.66
C ARG A 12 9.64 6.86 12.67
N LYS A 13 9.37 5.54 12.75
CA LYS A 13 9.95 4.56 11.82
C LYS A 13 9.61 4.91 10.37
N ILE A 14 8.33 5.11 10.05
CA ILE A 14 7.88 5.47 8.68
C ILE A 14 8.55 6.75 8.21
N LYS A 15 8.66 7.76 9.08
CA LYS A 15 9.21 9.07 8.71
C LYS A 15 10.72 9.03 8.45
N THR A 16 11.48 8.32 9.28
CA THR A 16 12.93 8.54 9.36
C THR A 16 13.80 7.37 8.91
N GLN A 17 13.26 6.14 8.89
CA GLN A 17 14.07 4.98 8.52
C GLN A 17 14.09 4.77 7.01
N PRO A 18 15.19 4.21 6.46
CA PRO A 18 15.22 3.74 5.08
C PRO A 18 14.38 2.47 4.94
N GLY A 19 13.90 2.19 3.73
CA GLY A 19 13.12 1.01 3.43
C GLY A 19 11.87 1.30 2.60
N PHE A 20 11.03 0.30 2.42
CA PHE A 20 9.83 0.37 1.58
C PHE A 20 8.59 -0.22 2.27
N LEU A 21 7.40 -0.09 1.65
CA LEU A 21 6.16 -0.70 2.13
C LEU A 21 5.83 -1.94 1.30
N ALA A 22 5.65 -3.09 1.96
CA ALA A 22 5.14 -4.30 1.34
C ALA A 22 3.62 -4.18 1.13
N ALA A 23 3.10 -4.35 -0.10
CA ALA A 23 1.67 -4.34 -0.35
C ALA A 23 1.14 -5.78 -0.48
N LEU A 24 0.55 -6.29 0.61
CA LEU A 24 -0.03 -7.62 0.74
C LEU A 24 -1.56 -7.58 0.80
N ASP A 25 -2.16 -6.61 0.13
CA ASP A 25 -3.58 -6.27 0.23
C ASP A 25 -4.42 -6.64 -1.00
N GLN A 26 -3.93 -7.53 -1.86
CA GLN A 26 -4.71 -8.06 -2.99
C GLN A 26 -6.04 -8.61 -2.47
N SER A 27 -7.16 -8.25 -3.10
CA SER A 27 -8.51 -8.58 -2.63
C SER A 27 -9.52 -8.70 -3.77
N GLY A 28 -10.69 -9.27 -3.48
CA GLY A 28 -11.77 -9.41 -4.45
C GLY A 28 -11.33 -10.16 -5.71
N GLY A 29 -11.66 -9.65 -6.88
CA GLY A 29 -11.35 -10.27 -8.18
C GLY A 29 -9.87 -10.44 -8.50
N SER A 30 -8.96 -9.81 -7.74
CA SER A 30 -7.52 -10.03 -7.88
C SER A 30 -6.98 -11.21 -7.07
N THR A 31 -7.76 -11.75 -6.15
CA THR A 31 -7.37 -12.86 -5.27
C THR A 31 -7.09 -14.17 -6.04
N PRO A 32 -7.98 -14.65 -6.92
CA PRO A 32 -7.70 -15.84 -7.74
C PRO A 32 -6.46 -15.66 -8.61
N LYS A 33 -6.28 -14.48 -9.20
CA LYS A 33 -5.10 -14.15 -10.02
C LYS A 33 -3.81 -14.18 -9.20
N ALA A 34 -3.84 -13.69 -7.96
CA ALA A 34 -2.68 -13.73 -7.07
C ALA A 34 -2.32 -15.17 -6.68
N LEU A 35 -3.32 -16.02 -6.37
CA LEU A 35 -3.10 -17.43 -6.09
C LEU A 35 -2.57 -18.18 -7.30
N ALA A 36 -3.13 -17.92 -8.49
CA ALA A 36 -2.66 -18.53 -9.74
C ALA A 36 -1.19 -18.14 -10.04
N ALA A 37 -0.82 -16.87 -9.86
CA ALA A 37 0.55 -16.40 -10.00
C ALA A 37 1.51 -17.05 -8.98
N TYR A 38 1.00 -17.37 -7.78
CA TYR A 38 1.72 -18.10 -6.74
C TYR A 38 1.76 -19.62 -6.98
N GLY A 39 1.16 -20.13 -8.07
CA GLY A 39 1.15 -21.53 -8.44
C GLY A 39 0.04 -22.37 -7.80
N ILE A 40 -0.99 -21.72 -7.21
CA ILE A 40 -2.20 -22.37 -6.70
C ILE A 40 -3.31 -22.20 -7.75
N LYS A 41 -3.67 -23.28 -8.44
CA LYS A 41 -4.64 -23.27 -9.55
C LYS A 41 -6.07 -23.15 -9.07
N GLU A 42 -6.95 -22.63 -9.94
CA GLU A 42 -8.40 -22.75 -9.77
C GLU A 42 -8.78 -24.22 -9.59
N GLY A 43 -9.67 -24.50 -8.62
CA GLY A 43 -9.99 -25.87 -8.20
C GLY A 43 -9.29 -26.30 -6.90
N ALA A 44 -8.30 -25.56 -6.42
CA ALA A 44 -7.72 -25.77 -5.10
C ALA A 44 -8.64 -25.30 -3.96
N TRP A 45 -9.71 -24.60 -4.26
CA TRP A 45 -10.75 -24.16 -3.31
C TRP A 45 -12.14 -24.33 -3.92
N SER A 46 -13.15 -24.56 -3.05
CA SER A 46 -14.54 -24.75 -3.45
C SER A 46 -15.46 -23.57 -3.06
N ASN A 47 -14.96 -22.66 -2.22
CA ASN A 47 -15.70 -21.48 -1.75
C ASN A 47 -14.73 -20.36 -1.33
N ASP A 48 -15.28 -19.18 -1.10
CA ASP A 48 -14.51 -17.96 -0.73
C ASP A 48 -13.72 -18.14 0.56
N GLU A 49 -14.26 -18.86 1.56
CA GLU A 49 -13.56 -19.08 2.84
C GLU A 49 -12.26 -19.85 2.63
N GLN A 50 -12.29 -20.92 1.84
CA GLN A 50 -11.11 -21.72 1.49
C GLN A 50 -10.12 -20.88 0.66
N MET A 51 -10.61 -20.10 -0.29
CA MET A 51 -9.77 -19.19 -1.07
C MET A 51 -9.05 -18.18 -0.17
N PHE A 52 -9.76 -17.54 0.74
CA PHE A 52 -9.15 -16.58 1.68
C PHE A 52 -8.21 -17.24 2.68
N ALA A 53 -8.44 -18.51 3.06
CA ALA A 53 -7.52 -19.28 3.87
C ALA A 53 -6.19 -19.52 3.13
N LEU A 54 -6.24 -19.91 1.85
CA LEU A 54 -5.04 -20.07 1.01
C LEU A 54 -4.26 -18.77 0.82
N VAL A 55 -4.97 -17.66 0.59
CA VAL A 55 -4.33 -16.34 0.51
C VAL A 55 -3.66 -15.97 1.83
N HIS A 56 -4.30 -16.26 2.96
CA HIS A 56 -3.69 -16.00 4.26
C HIS A 56 -2.45 -16.86 4.48
N GLN A 57 -2.48 -18.15 4.11
CA GLN A 57 -1.31 -19.04 4.16
C GLN A 57 -0.15 -18.51 3.31
N MET A 58 -0.42 -18.05 2.08
CA MET A 58 0.59 -17.41 1.22
C MET A 58 1.21 -16.19 1.91
N ARG A 59 0.37 -15.30 2.46
CA ARG A 59 0.84 -14.09 3.16
C ARG A 59 1.58 -14.41 4.45
N ALA A 60 1.09 -15.37 5.22
CA ALA A 60 1.76 -15.83 6.42
C ALA A 60 3.17 -16.35 6.09
N ARG A 61 3.31 -17.17 5.04
CA ARG A 61 4.61 -17.66 4.58
C ARG A 61 5.56 -16.51 4.22
N ILE A 62 5.07 -15.48 3.53
CA ILE A 62 5.87 -14.27 3.22
C ILE A 62 6.30 -13.56 4.51
N ILE A 63 5.34 -13.30 5.41
CA ILE A 63 5.57 -12.51 6.63
C ILE A 63 6.49 -13.23 7.62
N THR A 64 6.45 -14.57 7.67
CA THR A 64 7.30 -15.36 8.60
C THR A 64 8.70 -15.64 8.06
N THR A 65 8.98 -15.34 6.79
CA THR A 65 10.32 -15.47 6.22
C THR A 65 11.32 -14.57 6.95
N PRO A 66 12.51 -15.05 7.32
CA PRO A 66 13.49 -14.26 8.09
C PRO A 66 13.89 -12.93 7.43
N CYS A 67 13.89 -12.87 6.10
CA CYS A 67 14.20 -11.65 5.34
C CYS A 67 13.07 -10.59 5.38
N PHE A 68 11.83 -10.99 5.73
CA PHE A 68 10.69 -10.08 5.85
C PHE A 68 10.70 -9.40 7.22
N ASN A 69 11.58 -8.47 7.42
CA ASN A 69 11.76 -7.78 8.71
C ASN A 69 11.94 -6.27 8.56
N GLY A 70 11.96 -5.58 9.70
CA GLY A 70 12.00 -4.13 9.78
C GLY A 70 13.32 -3.47 9.40
N ASP A 71 14.34 -4.21 8.98
CA ASP A 71 15.62 -3.64 8.54
C ASP A 71 15.49 -3.00 7.15
N ARG A 72 14.65 -3.60 6.30
CA ARG A 72 14.40 -3.13 4.92
C ARG A 72 12.93 -2.80 4.65
N ILE A 73 11.99 -3.31 5.46
CA ILE A 73 10.55 -3.11 5.29
C ILE A 73 10.02 -2.19 6.39
N LEU A 74 9.55 -1.01 6.01
CA LEU A 74 8.98 -0.02 6.93
C LEU A 74 7.60 -0.44 7.42
N GLY A 75 6.76 -0.94 6.51
CA GLY A 75 5.39 -1.31 6.80
C GLY A 75 4.83 -2.32 5.80
N ALA A 76 3.71 -2.94 6.18
CA ALA A 76 2.97 -3.87 5.32
C ALA A 76 1.49 -3.47 5.27
N ILE A 77 0.94 -3.40 4.04
CA ILE A 77 -0.47 -3.12 3.83
C ILE A 77 -1.20 -4.46 3.77
N LEU A 78 -2.14 -4.66 4.69
CA LEU A 78 -2.92 -5.88 4.83
C LEU A 78 -4.31 -5.72 4.20
N PHE A 79 -4.88 -6.83 3.76
CA PHE A 79 -6.31 -6.98 3.52
C PHE A 79 -7.04 -7.31 4.83
N GLU A 80 -8.31 -6.92 4.94
CA GLU A 80 -9.16 -7.14 6.12
C GLU A 80 -9.12 -8.59 6.63
N GLY A 81 -9.32 -9.55 5.73
CA GLY A 81 -9.28 -10.97 6.09
C GLY A 81 -7.91 -11.48 6.57
N THR A 82 -6.81 -10.77 6.29
CA THR A 82 -5.49 -11.09 6.83
C THR A 82 -5.29 -10.42 8.20
N MET A 83 -5.77 -9.20 8.38
CA MET A 83 -5.77 -8.52 9.68
C MET A 83 -6.55 -9.29 10.74
N ASP A 84 -7.66 -9.93 10.34
CA ASP A 84 -8.55 -10.65 11.26
C ASP A 84 -8.06 -12.06 11.64
N ARG A 85 -7.03 -12.57 10.98
CA ARG A 85 -6.41 -13.88 11.25
C ARG A 85 -5.11 -13.73 12.03
N ASP A 86 -4.66 -14.89 12.56
CA ASP A 86 -3.42 -15.00 13.32
C ASP A 86 -2.28 -15.56 12.47
N ILE A 87 -1.06 -15.17 12.82
CA ILE A 87 0.20 -15.78 12.37
C ILE A 87 0.91 -16.33 13.61
N GLU A 88 1.24 -17.61 13.62
CA GLU A 88 1.88 -18.29 14.76
C GLU A 88 1.17 -18.06 16.09
N GLY A 89 -0.17 -18.05 16.08
CA GLY A 89 -1.00 -17.86 17.28
C GLY A 89 -1.06 -16.44 17.80
N GLN A 90 -0.59 -15.44 17.04
CA GLN A 90 -0.68 -14.02 17.37
C GLN A 90 -1.47 -13.26 16.29
N PRO A 91 -2.26 -12.24 16.64
CA PRO A 91 -2.88 -11.35 15.65
C PRO A 91 -1.84 -10.86 14.63
N THR A 92 -2.16 -10.95 13.34
CA THR A 92 -1.22 -10.63 12.24
C THR A 92 -0.55 -9.24 12.41
N SER A 93 -1.29 -8.24 12.85
CA SER A 93 -0.77 -6.89 13.08
C SER A 93 0.21 -6.81 14.26
N ASP A 94 -0.03 -7.61 15.30
CA ASP A 94 0.88 -7.70 16.45
C ASP A 94 2.14 -8.48 16.10
N TYR A 95 2.01 -9.57 15.34
CA TYR A 95 3.16 -10.30 14.81
C TYR A 95 4.07 -9.40 13.98
N LEU A 96 3.48 -8.65 13.03
CA LEU A 96 4.23 -7.70 12.19
C LEU A 96 5.02 -6.69 13.03
N TRP A 97 4.40 -6.07 14.04
CA TRP A 97 5.09 -5.06 14.84
C TRP A 97 6.04 -5.64 15.87
N SER A 98 5.60 -6.65 16.63
CA SER A 98 6.38 -7.18 17.77
C SER A 98 7.53 -8.08 17.33
N LYS A 99 7.34 -8.91 16.30
CA LYS A 99 8.34 -9.87 15.81
C LYS A 99 9.14 -9.30 14.64
N GLN A 100 8.46 -8.81 13.63
CA GLN A 100 9.11 -8.37 12.38
C GLN A 100 9.53 -6.89 12.41
N ARG A 101 9.06 -6.09 13.38
CA ARG A 101 9.30 -4.64 13.43
C ARG A 101 8.79 -3.89 12.19
N VAL A 102 7.76 -4.41 11.55
CA VAL A 102 7.09 -3.88 10.36
C VAL A 102 5.78 -3.21 10.78
N VAL A 103 5.53 -1.99 10.30
CA VAL A 103 4.35 -1.19 10.66
C VAL A 103 3.12 -1.72 9.92
N PRO A 104 2.02 -2.13 10.62
CA PRO A 104 0.83 -2.65 9.94
C PRO A 104 -0.08 -1.53 9.44
N PHE A 105 -0.49 -1.63 8.18
CA PHE A 105 -1.53 -0.82 7.53
C PHE A 105 -2.68 -1.71 7.06
N LEU A 106 -3.86 -1.12 6.87
CA LEU A 106 -5.06 -1.83 6.42
C LEU A 106 -5.64 -1.20 5.15
N LYS A 107 -5.91 -2.02 4.12
CA LYS A 107 -6.74 -1.60 2.98
C LYS A 107 -8.19 -1.49 3.42
N VAL A 108 -8.81 -0.30 3.21
CA VAL A 108 -10.19 -0.03 3.63
C VAL A 108 -11.17 0.08 2.46
N ASP A 109 -10.71 0.40 1.24
CA ASP A 109 -11.61 0.50 0.09
C ASP A 109 -12.28 -0.84 -0.26
N LYS A 110 -13.50 -0.78 -0.76
CA LYS A 110 -14.32 -1.94 -1.17
C LYS A 110 -14.28 -2.17 -2.70
N GLY A 111 -13.24 -1.66 -3.36
CA GLY A 111 -13.06 -1.74 -4.81
C GLY A 111 -13.53 -0.48 -5.53
N LEU A 112 -13.49 -0.55 -6.85
CA LEU A 112 -13.74 0.57 -7.74
C LEU A 112 -15.20 0.59 -8.21
N ALA A 113 -15.78 1.79 -8.29
CA ALA A 113 -17.05 2.05 -8.98
C ALA A 113 -16.82 2.03 -10.51
N ASP A 114 -17.92 2.08 -11.28
CA ASP A 114 -17.85 2.15 -12.74
C ASP A 114 -17.12 3.43 -13.20
N GLU A 115 -16.52 3.35 -14.38
CA GLU A 115 -15.81 4.50 -14.95
C GLU A 115 -16.76 5.65 -15.25
N ARG A 116 -16.37 6.84 -14.81
CA ARG A 116 -17.01 8.10 -15.15
C ARG A 116 -15.96 9.20 -15.27
N ASP A 117 -16.08 10.03 -16.29
CA ASP A 117 -15.15 11.14 -16.55
C ASP A 117 -13.66 10.69 -16.61
N GLY A 118 -13.42 9.48 -17.17
CA GLY A 118 -12.08 8.90 -17.32
C GLY A 118 -11.45 8.42 -16.01
N VAL A 119 -12.25 8.22 -14.96
CA VAL A 119 -11.76 7.78 -13.65
C VAL A 119 -12.69 6.74 -13.00
N HIS A 120 -12.14 5.95 -12.08
CA HIS A 120 -12.88 5.08 -11.18
C HIS A 120 -12.78 5.59 -9.75
N LEU A 121 -13.88 6.07 -9.20
CA LEU A 121 -13.99 6.37 -7.77
C LEU A 121 -14.01 5.09 -6.93
N MET A 122 -13.81 5.21 -5.64
CA MET A 122 -14.07 4.12 -4.70
C MET A 122 -15.57 3.85 -4.58
N LYS A 123 -15.94 2.58 -4.41
CA LYS A 123 -17.30 2.22 -3.99
C LYS A 123 -17.60 2.77 -2.60
N PRO A 124 -18.88 3.03 -2.27
CA PRO A 124 -19.28 3.44 -0.93
C PRO A 124 -18.79 2.48 0.16
N MET A 125 -18.42 3.01 1.30
CA MET A 125 -17.87 2.28 2.46
C MET A 125 -18.74 2.54 3.71
N PRO A 126 -20.01 2.08 3.76
CA PRO A 126 -20.91 2.38 4.88
C PRO A 126 -20.41 1.85 6.22
N ASP A 127 -19.61 0.78 6.21
CA ASP A 127 -19.06 0.14 7.41
C ASP A 127 -17.69 0.71 7.81
N LEU A 128 -17.23 1.78 7.18
CA LEU A 128 -15.90 2.35 7.46
C LEU A 128 -15.67 2.66 8.94
N PRO A 129 -16.59 3.32 9.67
CA PRO A 129 -16.40 3.61 11.10
C PRO A 129 -16.18 2.34 11.95
N ALA A 130 -16.95 1.28 11.67
CA ALA A 130 -16.81 0.00 12.38
C ALA A 130 -15.46 -0.68 12.05
N LEU A 131 -15.05 -0.61 10.79
CA LEU A 131 -13.75 -1.14 10.36
C LEU A 131 -12.58 -0.39 11.00
N LEU A 132 -12.63 0.95 11.06
CA LEU A 132 -11.60 1.77 11.71
C LEU A 132 -11.50 1.49 13.20
N LYS A 133 -12.64 1.31 13.90
CA LYS A 133 -12.66 0.91 15.31
C LYS A 133 -11.97 -0.45 15.52
N ARG A 134 -12.25 -1.42 14.66
CA ARG A 134 -11.61 -2.75 14.71
C ARG A 134 -10.11 -2.68 14.38
N ALA A 135 -9.73 -1.87 13.39
CA ALA A 135 -8.33 -1.64 13.03
C ALA A 135 -7.53 -1.05 14.22
N ASN A 136 -8.09 -0.05 14.91
CA ASN A 136 -7.48 0.51 16.12
C ASN A 136 -7.31 -0.56 17.21
N ALA A 137 -8.34 -1.36 17.48
CA ALA A 137 -8.29 -2.42 18.50
C ALA A 137 -7.21 -3.47 18.18
N LYS A 138 -6.90 -3.68 16.91
CA LYS A 138 -5.84 -4.57 16.43
C LYS A 138 -4.47 -3.89 16.26
N GLY A 139 -4.31 -2.62 16.65
CA GLY A 139 -3.03 -1.91 16.60
C GLY A 139 -2.53 -1.60 15.19
N ILE A 140 -3.44 -1.46 14.23
CA ILE A 140 -3.15 -0.91 12.91
C ILE A 140 -2.70 0.55 13.05
N PHE A 141 -1.65 0.94 12.35
CA PHE A 141 -1.12 2.31 12.36
C PHE A 141 -1.85 3.24 11.40
N GLY A 142 -2.22 2.74 10.25
CA GLY A 142 -2.84 3.54 9.20
C GLY A 142 -3.59 2.70 8.19
N THR A 143 -4.19 3.36 7.23
CA THR A 143 -5.04 2.72 6.22
C THR A 143 -4.56 3.02 4.81
N LYS A 144 -5.08 2.28 3.81
CA LYS A 144 -4.86 2.54 2.39
C LYS A 144 -6.18 2.41 1.64
N MET A 145 -6.40 3.32 0.67
CA MET A 145 -7.58 3.34 -0.19
C MET A 145 -7.19 3.73 -1.62
N ARG A 146 -7.76 3.05 -2.63
CA ARG A 146 -7.35 3.16 -4.03
C ARG A 146 -8.50 3.62 -4.93
N SER A 147 -8.21 4.61 -5.78
CA SER A 147 -8.99 5.01 -6.95
C SER A 147 -8.11 4.92 -8.19
N VAL A 148 -8.68 4.99 -9.40
CA VAL A 148 -7.92 4.87 -10.65
C VAL A 148 -8.27 6.00 -11.62
N ILE A 149 -7.25 6.55 -12.26
CA ILE A 149 -7.31 7.59 -13.28
C ILE A 149 -6.87 6.99 -14.60
N ASN A 150 -7.79 6.86 -15.56
CA ASN A 150 -7.53 6.31 -16.89
C ASN A 150 -7.28 7.41 -17.93
N GLN A 151 -7.72 8.64 -17.68
CA GLN A 151 -7.60 9.76 -18.61
C GLN A 151 -7.23 11.06 -17.89
N ALA A 152 -6.57 11.99 -18.59
CA ALA A 152 -6.24 13.30 -18.08
C ALA A 152 -7.47 14.23 -18.06
N ASN A 153 -8.53 13.85 -17.34
CA ASN A 153 -9.76 14.59 -17.19
C ASN A 153 -9.78 15.35 -15.86
N LEU A 154 -9.79 16.69 -15.92
CA LEU A 154 -9.73 17.53 -14.74
C LEU A 154 -10.89 17.31 -13.77
N ALA A 155 -12.11 17.14 -14.28
CA ALA A 155 -13.30 16.96 -13.44
C ALA A 155 -13.23 15.61 -12.70
N GLY A 156 -12.87 14.52 -13.41
CA GLY A 156 -12.70 13.19 -12.82
C GLY A 156 -11.57 13.16 -11.79
N ILE A 157 -10.42 13.75 -12.09
CA ILE A 157 -9.27 13.82 -11.17
C ILE A 157 -9.64 14.60 -9.90
N LYS A 158 -10.32 15.76 -10.02
CA LYS A 158 -10.82 16.51 -8.86
C LYS A 158 -11.81 15.70 -8.03
N ALA A 159 -12.69 14.95 -8.66
CA ALA A 159 -13.64 14.08 -7.95
C ALA A 159 -12.93 12.98 -7.16
N ILE A 160 -11.91 12.33 -7.72
CA ILE A 160 -11.06 11.35 -7.00
C ILE A 160 -10.40 11.99 -5.79
N VAL A 161 -9.72 13.11 -5.98
CA VAL A 161 -8.99 13.76 -4.89
C VAL A 161 -9.96 14.21 -3.80
N GLN A 162 -11.11 14.77 -4.18
CA GLN A 162 -12.15 15.15 -3.22
C GLN A 162 -12.62 13.95 -2.39
N GLN A 163 -13.03 12.84 -3.02
CA GLN A 163 -13.49 11.63 -2.33
C GLN A 163 -12.42 11.06 -1.40
N GLN A 164 -11.18 10.96 -1.87
CA GLN A 164 -10.11 10.38 -1.05
C GLN A 164 -9.78 11.25 0.17
N PHE A 165 -9.82 12.57 0.04
CA PHE A 165 -9.57 13.45 1.19
C PHE A 165 -10.75 13.48 2.17
N GLU A 166 -12.01 13.40 1.70
CA GLU A 166 -13.18 13.23 2.58
C GLU A 166 -13.07 11.95 3.44
N VAL A 167 -12.74 10.83 2.82
CA VAL A 167 -12.50 9.57 3.54
C VAL A 167 -11.28 9.68 4.44
N ALA A 168 -10.23 10.39 4.03
CA ALA A 168 -9.04 10.61 4.86
C ALA A 168 -9.37 11.40 6.13
N GLU A 169 -10.29 12.36 6.10
CA GLU A 169 -10.75 13.08 7.29
C GLU A 169 -11.40 12.14 8.32
N GLU A 170 -12.24 11.19 7.90
CA GLU A 170 -12.80 10.17 8.79
C GLU A 170 -11.73 9.26 9.41
N ILE A 171 -10.73 8.86 8.60
CA ILE A 171 -9.60 8.03 9.04
C ILE A 171 -8.75 8.78 10.07
N LEU A 172 -8.45 10.06 9.80
CA LEU A 172 -7.70 10.92 10.70
C LEU A 172 -8.45 11.18 12.01
N ALA A 173 -9.78 11.37 11.95
CA ALA A 173 -10.63 11.50 13.13
C ALA A 173 -10.64 10.23 14.00
N ALA A 174 -10.47 9.06 13.39
CA ALA A 174 -10.30 7.80 14.10
C ALA A 174 -8.87 7.60 14.66
N GLY A 175 -7.93 8.55 14.45
CA GLY A 175 -6.56 8.48 14.95
C GLY A 175 -5.60 7.63 14.11
N LEU A 176 -5.99 7.25 12.90
CA LEU A 176 -5.17 6.48 11.96
C LEU A 176 -4.57 7.38 10.87
N VAL A 177 -3.46 6.96 10.27
CA VAL A 177 -2.80 7.69 9.17
C VAL A 177 -3.28 7.17 7.81
N PRO A 178 -3.97 7.96 6.98
CA PRO A 178 -4.41 7.51 5.66
C PRO A 178 -3.27 7.50 4.65
N ILE A 179 -3.17 6.44 3.85
CA ILE A 179 -2.45 6.40 2.59
C ILE A 179 -3.46 6.66 1.48
N ILE A 180 -3.35 7.79 0.83
CA ILE A 180 -4.17 8.25 -0.29
C ILE A 180 -3.56 7.71 -1.57
N GLU A 181 -4.28 6.83 -2.31
CA GLU A 181 -3.79 6.14 -3.51
C GLU A 181 -4.66 6.45 -4.73
N PRO A 182 -4.56 7.66 -5.31
CA PRO A 182 -5.14 7.98 -6.61
C PRO A 182 -4.19 7.50 -7.72
N GLU A 183 -4.30 6.24 -8.11
CA GLU A 183 -3.44 5.60 -9.11
C GLU A 183 -3.73 6.18 -10.49
N VAL A 184 -2.72 6.71 -11.18
CA VAL A 184 -2.78 6.97 -12.62
C VAL A 184 -2.41 5.67 -13.32
N ASP A 185 -3.30 5.15 -14.19
CA ASP A 185 -3.04 3.93 -14.94
C ASP A 185 -1.80 4.11 -15.83
N ILE A 186 -0.90 3.13 -15.83
CA ILE A 186 0.34 3.19 -16.62
C ILE A 186 0.07 3.23 -18.13
N HIS A 187 -1.13 2.83 -18.55
CA HIS A 187 -1.60 2.87 -19.94
C HIS A 187 -2.44 4.12 -20.27
N CYS A 188 -2.57 5.05 -19.30
CA CYS A 188 -3.24 6.33 -19.54
C CYS A 188 -2.56 7.04 -20.75
N PRO A 189 -3.28 7.37 -21.81
CA PRO A 189 -2.67 7.95 -23.02
C PRO A 189 -1.93 9.26 -22.78
N GLU A 190 -2.43 10.07 -21.83
CA GLU A 190 -1.85 11.36 -21.44
C GLU A 190 -1.35 11.31 -19.98
N LYS A 191 -0.60 10.24 -19.64
CA LYS A 191 -0.17 9.97 -18.26
C LYS A 191 0.52 11.16 -17.60
N ALA A 192 1.47 11.80 -18.27
CA ALA A 192 2.16 12.99 -17.72
C ALA A 192 1.20 14.18 -17.46
N GLY A 193 0.19 14.37 -18.31
CA GLY A 193 -0.86 15.35 -18.12
C GLY A 193 -1.76 15.02 -16.93
N ALA A 194 -2.16 13.76 -16.81
CA ALA A 194 -2.94 13.29 -15.65
C ALA A 194 -2.17 13.45 -14.34
N GLU A 195 -0.87 13.15 -14.34
CA GLU A 195 0.01 13.35 -13.17
C GLU A 195 0.11 14.83 -12.77
N ALA A 196 0.20 15.74 -13.74
CA ALA A 196 0.25 17.18 -13.46
C ALA A 196 -1.06 17.70 -12.85
N LEU A 197 -2.21 17.30 -13.41
CA LEU A 197 -3.53 17.64 -12.86
C LEU A 197 -3.73 17.07 -11.45
N LEU A 198 -3.34 15.82 -11.25
CA LEU A 198 -3.41 15.13 -9.96
C LEU A 198 -2.54 15.84 -8.91
N LYS A 199 -1.30 16.17 -9.25
CA LYS A 199 -0.38 16.88 -8.36
C LYS A 199 -0.96 18.22 -7.91
N ALA A 200 -1.52 18.99 -8.83
CA ALA A 200 -2.16 20.28 -8.52
C ALA A 200 -3.34 20.10 -7.55
N ALA A 201 -4.24 19.13 -7.82
CA ALA A 201 -5.41 18.87 -6.99
C ALA A 201 -5.03 18.36 -5.57
N ILE A 202 -4.01 17.52 -5.45
CA ILE A 202 -3.50 17.05 -4.14
C ILE A 202 -2.91 18.25 -3.37
N ASN A 203 -2.12 19.13 -4.00
CA ASN A 203 -1.56 20.31 -3.34
C ASN A 203 -2.66 21.23 -2.78
N GLU A 204 -3.73 21.47 -3.53
CA GLU A 204 -4.88 22.25 -3.03
C GLU A 204 -5.43 21.66 -1.73
N LYS A 205 -5.62 20.33 -1.67
CA LYS A 205 -6.14 19.62 -0.48
C LYS A 205 -5.15 19.61 0.68
N LEU A 206 -3.88 19.35 0.43
CA LEU A 206 -2.85 19.38 1.47
C LEU A 206 -2.78 20.75 2.16
N ASN A 207 -2.96 21.84 1.42
CA ASN A 207 -2.97 23.19 1.99
C ASN A 207 -4.12 23.40 2.98
N THR A 208 -5.26 22.74 2.79
CA THR A 208 -6.45 22.85 3.67
C THR A 208 -6.42 21.94 4.88
N LEU A 209 -5.59 20.88 4.90
CA LEU A 209 -5.49 19.98 6.05
C LEU A 209 -5.05 20.74 7.32
N PRO A 210 -5.59 20.42 8.50
CA PRO A 210 -5.12 20.95 9.78
C PRO A 210 -3.63 20.69 10.02
N ALA A 211 -2.94 21.64 10.68
CA ALA A 211 -1.48 21.62 10.82
C ALA A 211 -0.91 20.38 11.53
N LYS A 212 -1.70 19.73 12.40
CA LYS A 212 -1.29 18.53 13.16
C LYS A 212 -1.62 17.22 12.44
N GLN A 213 -2.35 17.26 11.36
CA GLN A 213 -2.73 16.08 10.60
C GLN A 213 -1.69 15.79 9.51
N VAL A 214 -1.37 14.52 9.35
CA VAL A 214 -0.47 14.04 8.31
C VAL A 214 -1.10 12.89 7.53
N VAL A 215 -0.81 12.84 6.25
CA VAL A 215 -1.21 11.76 5.35
C VAL A 215 0.03 11.13 4.70
N MET A 216 -0.14 9.96 4.12
CA MET A 216 0.83 9.39 3.19
C MET A 216 0.22 9.41 1.79
N LEU A 217 1.06 9.52 0.78
CA LEU A 217 0.65 9.47 -0.61
C LEU A 217 1.23 8.22 -1.26
N LYS A 218 0.38 7.47 -1.95
CA LYS A 218 0.80 6.33 -2.78
C LYS A 218 0.44 6.62 -4.23
N LEU A 219 1.45 6.85 -5.04
CA LEU A 219 1.31 7.40 -6.39
C LEU A 219 1.93 6.46 -7.41
N THR A 220 1.44 6.51 -8.64
CA THR A 220 2.07 5.79 -9.76
C THR A 220 3.47 6.35 -10.00
N LEU A 221 4.43 5.49 -10.31
CA LEU A 221 5.77 5.89 -10.75
C LEU A 221 5.65 6.89 -11.92
N PRO A 222 6.16 8.12 -11.77
CA PRO A 222 5.87 9.21 -12.70
C PRO A 222 6.68 9.10 -14.01
N GLU A 223 6.24 9.81 -15.03
CA GLU A 223 6.99 9.94 -16.28
C GLU A 223 8.21 10.86 -16.13
N GLN A 224 8.08 11.91 -15.32
CA GLN A 224 9.19 12.83 -15.04
C GLN A 224 9.92 12.41 -13.76
N ASN A 225 11.25 12.38 -13.80
CA ASN A 225 12.06 12.14 -12.63
C ASN A 225 11.83 13.21 -11.55
N ASP A 226 11.83 12.80 -10.28
CA ASP A 226 11.64 13.68 -9.11
C ASP A 226 10.34 14.51 -9.11
N PHE A 227 9.34 14.06 -9.88
CA PHE A 227 8.10 14.81 -10.06
C PHE A 227 7.37 15.12 -8.75
N TYR A 228 7.47 14.21 -7.77
CA TYR A 228 6.81 14.34 -6.47
C TYR A 228 7.72 14.90 -5.36
N SER A 229 8.88 15.47 -5.69
CA SER A 229 9.83 16.03 -4.72
C SER A 229 9.22 17.10 -3.81
N GLU A 230 8.23 17.85 -4.30
CA GLU A 230 7.45 18.81 -3.51
C GLU A 230 6.66 18.11 -2.40
N PHE A 231 6.01 16.99 -2.70
CA PHE A 231 5.28 16.20 -1.70
C PHE A 231 6.21 15.57 -0.66
N VAL A 232 7.38 15.11 -1.08
CA VAL A 232 8.40 14.56 -0.15
C VAL A 232 8.79 15.59 0.91
N LYS A 233 8.85 16.87 0.54
CA LYS A 233 9.21 17.98 1.43
C LYS A 233 8.02 18.59 2.16
N HIS A 234 6.78 18.19 1.82
CA HIS A 234 5.58 18.82 2.37
C HIS A 234 5.36 18.42 3.84
N PRO A 235 5.17 19.38 4.78
CA PRO A 235 5.11 19.09 6.22
C PRO A 235 3.93 18.20 6.64
N LYS A 236 2.86 18.14 5.84
CA LYS A 236 1.68 17.30 6.09
C LYS A 236 1.75 15.95 5.39
N VAL A 237 2.85 15.63 4.67
CA VAL A 237 3.09 14.34 4.04
C VAL A 237 4.14 13.58 4.83
N LEU A 238 3.72 12.49 5.46
CA LEU A 238 4.61 11.67 6.28
C LEU A 238 5.61 10.88 5.42
N LYS A 239 5.15 10.35 4.30
CA LYS A 239 5.96 9.60 3.31
C LYS A 239 5.24 9.58 1.96
N VAL A 240 6.00 9.70 0.88
CA VAL A 240 5.53 9.40 -0.48
C VAL A 240 6.00 8.01 -0.84
N VAL A 241 5.07 7.16 -1.27
CA VAL A 241 5.37 5.81 -1.74
C VAL A 241 4.89 5.63 -3.18
N ALA A 242 5.57 4.80 -3.96
CA ALA A 242 5.21 4.55 -5.35
C ALA A 242 4.65 3.15 -5.55
N LEU A 243 3.57 3.03 -6.31
CA LEU A 243 3.06 1.75 -6.79
C LEU A 243 3.71 1.38 -8.13
N SER A 244 3.80 0.07 -8.43
CA SER A 244 4.36 -0.41 -9.71
C SER A 244 3.38 -0.34 -10.88
N GLY A 245 2.06 -0.27 -10.63
CA GLY A 245 1.01 -0.08 -11.64
C GLY A 245 0.89 -1.18 -12.70
N GLY A 246 1.78 -2.17 -12.69
CA GLY A 246 1.87 -3.22 -13.70
C GLY A 246 3.22 -3.27 -14.43
N TYR A 247 4.12 -2.33 -14.16
CA TYR A 247 5.51 -2.48 -14.58
C TYR A 247 6.13 -3.75 -13.96
N SER A 248 7.05 -4.40 -14.68
CA SER A 248 7.89 -5.46 -14.13
C SER A 248 8.72 -4.95 -12.97
N LEU A 249 9.22 -5.84 -12.11
CA LEU A 249 10.10 -5.46 -11.00
C LEU A 249 11.30 -4.60 -11.47
N ALA A 250 11.95 -5.02 -12.55
CA ALA A 250 13.11 -4.31 -13.09
C ALA A 250 12.77 -2.88 -13.57
N GLU A 251 11.67 -2.70 -14.31
CA GLU A 251 11.25 -1.38 -14.78
C GLU A 251 10.76 -0.50 -13.62
N ALA A 252 10.01 -1.07 -12.66
CA ALA A 252 9.55 -0.35 -11.49
C ALA A 252 10.74 0.15 -10.65
N ASN A 253 11.74 -0.68 -10.38
CA ASN A 253 12.95 -0.30 -9.65
C ASN A 253 13.74 0.78 -10.40
N LYS A 254 13.90 0.64 -11.72
CA LYS A 254 14.58 1.63 -12.56
C LYS A 254 13.90 3.01 -12.52
N ARG A 255 12.56 3.05 -12.55
CA ARG A 255 11.78 4.29 -12.43
C ARG A 255 11.88 4.87 -11.02
N LEU A 256 11.78 4.01 -10.00
CA LEU A 256 11.84 4.43 -8.61
C LEU A 256 13.21 5.06 -8.27
N PHE A 257 14.30 4.46 -8.72
CA PHE A 257 15.66 4.95 -8.54
C PHE A 257 15.86 6.42 -8.99
N ARG A 258 15.05 6.89 -9.93
CA ARG A 258 15.07 8.26 -10.44
C ARG A 258 14.14 9.23 -9.70
N ASN A 259 13.56 8.77 -8.58
CA ASN A 259 12.61 9.53 -7.78
C ASN A 259 13.09 9.57 -6.32
N HIS A 260 14.04 10.45 -6.03
CA HIS A 260 14.73 10.54 -4.76
C HIS A 260 13.76 10.72 -3.57
N SER A 261 14.02 9.96 -2.50
CA SER A 261 13.22 9.96 -1.26
C SER A 261 11.76 9.49 -1.41
N VAL A 262 11.37 9.01 -2.58
CA VAL A 262 10.17 8.21 -2.79
C VAL A 262 10.54 6.75 -2.58
N VAL A 263 9.75 6.01 -1.80
CA VAL A 263 10.01 4.59 -1.54
C VAL A 263 8.99 3.70 -2.23
N ALA A 264 9.30 2.43 -2.45
CA ALA A 264 8.34 1.49 -3.05
C ALA A 264 7.15 1.19 -2.14
N SER A 265 6.00 0.90 -2.76
CA SER A 265 4.91 0.11 -2.17
C SER A 265 4.36 -0.83 -3.24
N PHE A 266 5.17 -1.82 -3.59
CA PHE A 266 4.88 -2.75 -4.66
C PHE A 266 4.09 -3.96 -4.14
N SER A 267 3.18 -4.47 -4.97
CA SER A 267 2.38 -5.65 -4.70
C SER A 267 2.81 -6.81 -5.60
N ARG A 268 2.47 -6.79 -6.89
CA ARG A 268 2.84 -7.86 -7.82
C ARG A 268 4.35 -8.01 -7.97
N ALA A 269 5.08 -6.92 -8.07
CA ALA A 269 6.53 -6.94 -8.17
C ALA A 269 7.22 -7.52 -6.92
N LEU A 270 6.64 -7.33 -5.72
CA LEU A 270 7.19 -7.90 -4.48
C LEU A 270 7.11 -9.43 -4.45
N VAL A 271 6.08 -10.02 -5.05
CA VAL A 271 5.86 -11.48 -5.04
C VAL A 271 6.31 -12.15 -6.34
N GLU A 272 7.01 -11.42 -7.21
CA GLU A 272 7.48 -11.93 -8.49
C GLU A 272 8.44 -13.11 -8.28
N GLY A 273 8.16 -14.24 -8.94
CA GLY A 273 8.95 -15.46 -8.85
C GLY A 273 8.71 -16.32 -7.61
N LEU A 274 7.84 -15.88 -6.67
CA LEU A 274 7.44 -16.73 -5.55
C LEU A 274 6.43 -17.80 -5.98
N SER A 275 6.57 -19.02 -5.46
CA SER A 275 5.68 -20.13 -5.76
C SER A 275 5.42 -21.01 -4.53
N ALA A 276 4.21 -21.55 -4.45
CA ALA A 276 3.80 -22.51 -3.43
C ALA A 276 4.64 -23.80 -3.47
N GLN A 277 5.21 -24.16 -4.63
CA GLN A 277 5.98 -25.35 -4.86
C GLN A 277 7.46 -25.23 -4.46
N GLN A 278 7.95 -24.01 -4.21
CA GLN A 278 9.33 -23.80 -3.76
C GLN A 278 9.55 -24.42 -2.36
N SER A 279 10.70 -25.02 -2.15
CA SER A 279 11.18 -25.37 -0.80
C SER A 279 11.36 -24.12 0.07
N GLY A 280 11.50 -24.27 1.37
CA GLY A 280 11.76 -23.15 2.28
C GLY A 280 12.97 -22.31 1.83
N PRO A 281 14.16 -22.92 1.68
CA PRO A 281 15.36 -22.20 1.26
C PRO A 281 15.24 -21.48 -0.10
N GLU A 282 14.59 -22.11 -1.10
CA GLU A 282 14.38 -21.48 -2.40
C GLU A 282 13.44 -20.27 -2.31
N PHE A 283 12.36 -20.40 -1.53
CA PHE A 283 11.42 -19.31 -1.30
C PHE A 283 12.08 -18.13 -0.58
N ASP A 284 12.85 -18.43 0.48
CA ASP A 284 13.56 -17.42 1.27
C ASP A 284 14.59 -16.67 0.42
N ALA A 285 15.37 -17.39 -0.38
CA ALA A 285 16.37 -16.80 -1.27
C ALA A 285 15.72 -15.91 -2.36
N GLN A 286 14.61 -16.37 -2.96
CA GLN A 286 13.88 -15.60 -3.96
C GLN A 286 13.30 -14.32 -3.34
N LEU A 287 12.62 -14.42 -2.20
CA LEU A 287 12.03 -13.28 -1.52
C LEU A 287 13.09 -12.29 -1.05
N ASP A 288 14.21 -12.78 -0.51
CA ASP A 288 15.33 -11.94 -0.07
C ASP A 288 15.92 -11.12 -1.22
N SER A 289 16.12 -11.76 -2.37
CA SER A 289 16.62 -11.08 -3.58
C SER A 289 15.68 -9.96 -4.05
N VAL A 290 14.37 -10.23 -4.04
CA VAL A 290 13.35 -9.23 -4.43
C VAL A 290 13.32 -8.07 -3.41
N ILE A 291 13.29 -8.37 -2.12
CA ILE A 291 13.31 -7.37 -1.04
C ILE A 291 14.55 -6.49 -1.16
N GLN A 292 15.74 -7.09 -1.40
CA GLN A 292 16.98 -6.36 -1.54
C GLN A 292 16.94 -5.39 -2.73
N SER A 293 16.47 -5.84 -3.88
CA SER A 293 16.41 -5.00 -5.09
C SER A 293 15.43 -3.82 -4.93
N ILE A 294 14.28 -4.03 -4.26
CA ILE A 294 13.31 -2.97 -3.97
C ILE A 294 13.87 -1.98 -2.94
N TYR A 295 14.55 -2.50 -1.92
CA TYR A 295 15.19 -1.68 -0.90
C TYR A 295 16.23 -0.74 -1.51
N GLU A 296 17.15 -1.26 -2.33
CA GLU A 296 18.16 -0.47 -3.02
C GLU A 296 17.56 0.64 -3.88
N ALA A 297 16.47 0.36 -4.59
CA ALA A 297 15.75 1.36 -5.37
C ALA A 297 15.00 2.40 -4.51
N SER A 298 14.75 2.10 -3.24
CA SER A 298 13.97 2.95 -2.31
C SER A 298 14.83 3.85 -1.43
N ILE A 299 16.14 3.71 -1.43
CA ILE A 299 17.05 4.47 -0.55
C ILE A 299 17.88 5.52 -1.30
N THR A 300 17.36 6.02 -2.42
CA THR A 300 18.00 7.02 -3.30
C THR A 300 17.74 8.46 -2.88
#